data_a0fc9f290f535ee5c1156ae340593a90
#
_entry.id   a0fc9f290f535ee5c1156ae340593a90
#
_cell.length_a   1.000
_cell.length_b   1.000
_cell.length_c   1.000
_cell.angle_alpha   90.00
_cell.angle_beta   90.00
_cell.angle_gamma   90.00
#
_symmetry.space_group_name_H-M   'P 1'
#
loop_
_entity.id
_entity.type
_entity.pdbx_description
1 polymer ?
#
loop_
_entity_poly.entity_id
_entity_poly.type
_entity_poly.pdbx_seq_one_letter_code
_entity_poly.pdbx_strand_id
1 'polypeptide(L)'
;MDGYLPILCDIINDYLSQCVDYSLKMQIVENWEKLELDAKILDSKWEREVKSLSGWQRTVLKLVWMLAISSYLHTPLLFLDETINNLDIDTVWKVSEMINNFVKQRTMKFYTVTHNKEIQDMQIWDDVIEVCVIGKKEW
;
A
#
# COMPACT_ATOMS: atom_id res chain seq x y z
N MET A 1 13.65 20.25 7.98
CA MET A 1 12.61 19.23 7.75
C MET A 1 12.18 19.08 6.28
N ASP A 2 12.53 20.03 5.44
CA ASP A 2 12.02 20.07 4.05
C ASP A 2 12.64 19.06 3.07
N GLY A 3 13.69 18.34 3.47
CA GLY A 3 14.40 17.43 2.57
C GLY A 3 13.81 16.03 2.43
N TYR A 4 13.04 15.55 3.41
CA TYR A 4 12.57 14.15 3.41
C TYR A 4 11.20 13.98 2.74
N LEU A 5 10.33 14.97 2.82
CA LEU A 5 8.99 14.89 2.26
C LEU A 5 8.98 14.75 0.73
N PRO A 6 9.78 15.47 -0.04
CA PRO A 6 9.88 15.26 -1.48
C PRO A 6 10.34 13.85 -1.84
N ILE A 7 11.37 13.35 -1.15
CA ILE A 7 11.88 11.97 -1.39
C ILE A 7 10.80 10.93 -1.12
N LEU A 8 10.07 11.07 -0.01
CA LEU A 8 8.97 10.17 0.32
C LEU A 8 7.84 10.26 -0.72
N CYS A 9 7.53 11.47 -1.18
CA CYS A 9 6.53 11.70 -2.21
C CYS A 9 6.93 11.04 -3.54
N ASP A 10 8.18 11.14 -3.94
CA ASP A 10 8.71 10.51 -5.15
C ASP A 10 8.63 8.98 -5.06
N ILE A 11 9.02 8.39 -3.91
CA ILE A 11 8.90 6.94 -3.68
C ILE A 11 7.44 6.49 -3.76
N ILE A 12 6.52 7.21 -3.14
CA ILE A 12 5.09 6.92 -3.19
C ILE A 12 4.59 6.97 -4.64
N ASN A 13 4.95 8.00 -5.39
CA ASN A 13 4.49 8.17 -6.76
C ASN A 13 5.07 7.13 -7.72
N ASP A 14 6.29 6.66 -7.49
CA ASP A 14 6.89 5.58 -8.25
C ASP A 14 6.07 4.28 -8.09
N TYR A 15 5.65 3.96 -6.88
CA TYR A 15 4.76 2.81 -6.63
C TYR A 15 3.33 3.02 -7.12
N LEU A 16 2.75 4.21 -6.91
CA LEU A 16 1.40 4.52 -7.39
C LEU A 16 1.29 4.37 -8.90
N SER A 17 2.29 4.81 -9.65
CA SER A 17 2.30 4.73 -11.12
C SER A 17 2.18 3.31 -11.68
N GLN A 18 2.49 2.29 -10.88
CA GLN A 18 2.35 0.88 -11.25
C GLN A 18 0.91 0.36 -11.11
N CYS A 19 0.07 1.01 -10.31
CA CYS A 19 -1.25 0.53 -9.96
C CYS A 19 -2.40 1.44 -10.40
N VAL A 20 -2.15 2.75 -10.47
CA VAL A 20 -3.17 3.78 -10.67
C VAL A 20 -2.68 4.87 -11.63
N ASP A 21 -3.59 5.69 -12.11
CA ASP A 21 -3.38 6.78 -13.06
C ASP A 21 -3.32 8.18 -12.41
N TYR A 22 -3.17 8.23 -11.11
CA TYR A 22 -3.00 9.48 -10.36
C TYR A 22 -1.69 9.48 -9.56
N SER A 23 -1.24 10.65 -9.17
CA SER A 23 -0.10 10.84 -8.28
C SER A 23 -0.47 11.61 -7.02
N LEU A 24 0.39 11.56 -6.02
CA LEU A 24 0.26 12.26 -4.76
C LEU A 24 1.19 13.48 -4.75
N LYS A 25 0.67 14.61 -4.31
CA LYS A 25 1.44 15.81 -3.98
C LYS A 25 1.33 16.05 -2.48
N MET A 26 2.46 16.24 -1.82
CA MET A 26 2.50 16.56 -0.40
C MET A 26 3.31 17.82 -0.15
N GLN A 27 2.83 18.64 0.77
CA GLN A 27 3.53 19.83 1.23
C GLN A 27 3.27 20.06 2.72
N ILE A 28 4.23 20.67 3.38
CA ILE A 28 4.05 21.16 4.75
C ILE A 28 3.52 22.57 4.65
N VAL A 29 2.38 22.81 5.29
CA VAL A 29 1.79 24.15 5.42
C VAL A 29 1.97 24.60 6.85
N GLU A 30 2.64 25.73 7.01
CA GLU A 30 2.83 26.38 8.32
C GLU A 30 1.68 27.34 8.56
N ASN A 31 0.86 27.04 9.55
CA ASN A 31 -0.15 27.93 10.10
C ASN A 31 0.35 28.48 11.44
N TRP A 32 -0.19 29.61 11.87
CA TRP A 32 0.23 30.34 13.09
C TRP A 32 0.33 29.47 14.35
N GLU A 33 -0.36 28.33 14.39
CA GLU A 33 -0.45 27.49 15.57
C GLU A 33 0.16 26.09 15.39
N LYS A 34 0.36 25.62 14.14
CA LYS A 34 0.81 24.25 13.87
C LYS A 34 1.37 24.06 12.48
N LEU A 35 2.18 23.00 12.34
CA LEU A 35 2.58 22.45 11.06
C LEU A 35 1.54 21.43 10.63
N GLU A 36 1.01 21.56 9.43
CA GLU A 36 0.05 20.63 8.83
C GLU A 36 0.64 20.00 7.57
N LEU A 37 0.42 18.72 7.40
CA LEU A 37 0.70 18.01 6.16
C LEU A 37 -0.52 18.15 5.25
N ASP A 38 -0.39 18.92 4.18
CA ASP A 38 -1.37 18.99 3.10
C ASP A 38 -1.02 17.95 2.03
N ALA A 39 -1.97 17.07 1.73
CA ALA A 39 -1.82 16.02 0.74
C ALA A 39 -2.95 16.09 -0.28
N LYS A 40 -2.61 16.13 -1.55
CA LYS A 40 -3.54 16.24 -2.66
C LYS A 40 -3.26 15.18 -3.72
N ILE A 41 -4.29 14.80 -4.43
CA ILE A 41 -4.23 13.90 -5.57
C ILE A 41 -4.15 14.73 -6.84
N LEU A 42 -3.18 14.42 -7.68
CA LEU A 42 -3.06 14.96 -9.03
C LEU A 42 -3.49 13.88 -10.01
N ASP A 43 -4.59 14.08 -10.67
CA ASP A 43 -4.93 13.31 -11.85
C ASP A 43 -4.67 14.15 -13.11
N SER A 44 -4.80 13.55 -14.30
CA SER A 44 -4.38 14.18 -15.57
C SER A 44 -4.98 15.55 -15.84
N LYS A 45 -6.01 15.96 -15.11
CA LYS A 45 -6.78 17.19 -15.37
C LYS A 45 -6.96 18.09 -14.15
N TRP A 46 -6.95 17.55 -12.93
CA TRP A 46 -7.38 18.27 -11.73
C TRP A 46 -6.58 17.88 -10.49
N GLU A 47 -6.40 18.86 -9.62
CA GLU A 47 -5.95 18.67 -8.25
C GLU A 47 -7.18 18.49 -7.36
N ARG A 48 -7.22 17.40 -6.56
CA ARG A 48 -8.35 17.08 -5.69
C ARG A 48 -7.88 16.57 -4.32
N GLU A 49 -8.77 16.61 -3.36
CA GLU A 49 -8.45 16.14 -2.02
C GLU A 49 -8.38 14.61 -1.94
N VAL A 50 -7.51 14.07 -1.08
CA VAL A 50 -7.36 12.63 -0.83
C VAL A 50 -8.69 11.96 -0.44
N LYS A 51 -9.55 12.68 0.29
CA LYS A 51 -10.88 12.18 0.68
C LYS A 51 -11.82 11.88 -0.50
N SER A 52 -11.57 12.46 -1.66
CA SER A 52 -12.35 12.22 -2.88
C SER A 52 -12.07 10.89 -3.57
N LEU A 53 -11.03 10.17 -3.14
CA LEU A 53 -10.69 8.85 -3.66
C LEU A 53 -11.79 7.83 -3.34
N SER A 54 -12.04 6.91 -4.28
CA SER A 54 -12.89 5.74 -4.05
C SER A 54 -12.30 4.81 -2.97
N GLY A 55 -13.10 3.87 -2.50
CA GLY A 55 -12.66 2.92 -1.47
C GLY A 55 -11.40 2.15 -1.86
N TRP A 56 -11.40 1.55 -3.07
CA TRP A 56 -10.26 0.80 -3.57
C TRP A 56 -9.03 1.69 -3.81
N GLN A 57 -9.20 2.91 -4.36
CA GLN A 57 -8.11 3.86 -4.55
C GLN A 57 -7.44 4.25 -3.22
N ARG A 58 -8.24 4.45 -2.16
CA ARG A 58 -7.71 4.69 -0.80
C ARG A 58 -6.94 3.51 -0.26
N THR A 59 -7.40 2.29 -0.55
CA THR A 59 -6.68 1.06 -0.14
C THR A 59 -5.32 0.99 -0.82
N VAL A 60 -5.25 1.20 -2.13
CA VAL A 60 -3.97 1.25 -2.87
C VAL A 60 -3.04 2.32 -2.31
N LEU A 61 -3.54 3.54 -2.08
CA LEU A 61 -2.74 4.62 -1.51
C LEU A 61 -2.19 4.27 -0.13
N LYS A 62 -3.01 3.66 0.75
CA LYS A 62 -2.55 3.20 2.07
C LYS A 62 -1.45 2.15 1.97
N LEU A 63 -1.60 1.18 1.07
CA LEU A 63 -0.59 0.14 0.83
C LEU A 63 0.73 0.74 0.37
N VAL A 64 0.68 1.60 -0.63
CA VAL A 64 1.86 2.27 -1.17
C VAL A 64 2.54 3.14 -0.10
N TRP A 65 1.75 3.85 0.70
CA TRP A 65 2.27 4.61 1.83
C TRP A 65 3.00 3.73 2.84
N MET A 66 2.43 2.59 3.21
CA MET A 66 3.07 1.62 4.11
C MET A 66 4.37 1.09 3.53
N LEU A 67 4.40 0.74 2.24
CA LEU A 67 5.60 0.28 1.57
C LEU A 67 6.69 1.37 1.55
N ALA A 68 6.33 2.61 1.25
CA ALA A 68 7.27 3.73 1.22
C ALA A 68 7.88 3.99 2.60
N ILE A 69 7.07 4.00 3.66
CA ILE A 69 7.58 4.14 5.04
C ILE A 69 8.45 2.95 5.43
N SER A 70 8.02 1.72 5.13
CA SER A 70 8.80 0.51 5.42
C SER A 70 10.14 0.53 4.71
N SER A 71 10.16 1.05 3.49
CA SER A 71 11.38 1.30 2.73
C SER A 71 12.31 2.27 3.43
N TYR A 72 11.77 3.40 3.85
CA TYR A 72 12.54 4.44 4.51
C TYR A 72 13.11 3.99 5.86
N LEU A 73 12.31 3.27 6.65
CA LEU A 73 12.70 2.75 7.96
C LEU A 73 13.52 1.45 7.89
N HIS A 74 13.77 0.89 6.70
CA HIS A 74 14.44 -0.39 6.52
C HIS A 74 13.80 -1.53 7.33
N THR A 75 12.47 -1.56 7.37
CA THR A 75 11.69 -2.54 8.12
C THR A 75 11.92 -3.94 7.53
N PRO A 76 12.33 -4.94 8.32
CA PRO A 76 12.66 -6.27 7.79
C PRO A 76 11.42 -7.12 7.49
N LEU A 77 10.26 -6.70 7.97
CA LEU A 77 9.03 -7.48 7.95
C LEU A 77 7.81 -6.58 7.78
N LEU A 78 6.88 -6.98 6.91
CA LEU A 78 5.58 -6.32 6.73
C LEU A 78 4.46 -7.34 6.77
N PHE A 79 3.42 -7.04 7.55
CA PHE A 79 2.19 -7.82 7.61
C PHE A 79 1.01 -7.03 7.06
N LEU A 80 0.22 -7.67 6.21
CA LEU A 80 -1.09 -7.17 5.78
C LEU A 80 -2.18 -8.17 6.18
N ASP A 81 -3.16 -7.68 6.92
CA ASP A 81 -4.32 -8.45 7.32
C ASP A 81 -5.53 -8.06 6.47
N GLU A 82 -5.96 -8.96 5.60
CA GLU A 82 -7.10 -8.82 4.68
C GLU A 82 -7.14 -7.52 3.83
N THR A 83 -6.05 -6.76 3.80
CA THR A 83 -6.04 -5.41 3.21
C THR A 83 -6.36 -5.40 1.72
N ILE A 84 -5.94 -6.43 0.98
CA ILE A 84 -6.14 -6.53 -0.47
C ILE A 84 -7.44 -7.23 -0.87
N ASN A 85 -8.19 -7.78 0.09
CA ASN A 85 -9.41 -8.54 -0.20
C ASN A 85 -10.55 -7.70 -0.80
N ASN A 86 -10.53 -6.39 -0.60
CA ASN A 86 -11.55 -5.45 -1.07
C ASN A 86 -11.23 -4.81 -2.43
N LEU A 87 -10.18 -5.27 -3.09
CA LEU A 87 -9.79 -4.82 -4.42
C LEU A 87 -10.42 -5.73 -5.47
N ASP A 88 -10.70 -5.18 -6.65
CA ASP A 88 -11.04 -5.99 -7.82
C ASP A 88 -9.81 -6.78 -8.28
N ILE A 89 -10.04 -7.86 -9.03
CA ILE A 89 -8.99 -8.80 -9.39
C ILE A 89 -7.87 -8.15 -10.22
N ASP A 90 -8.19 -7.22 -11.11
CA ASP A 90 -7.18 -6.55 -11.93
C ASP A 90 -6.28 -5.65 -11.07
N THR A 91 -6.88 -4.95 -10.10
CA THR A 91 -6.14 -4.14 -9.12
C THR A 91 -5.31 -5.02 -8.18
N VAL A 92 -5.86 -6.17 -7.74
CA VAL A 92 -5.10 -7.14 -6.94
C VAL A 92 -3.85 -7.61 -7.68
N TRP A 93 -3.95 -7.94 -8.97
CA TRP A 93 -2.80 -8.35 -9.78
C TRP A 93 -1.72 -7.26 -9.81
N LYS A 94 -2.08 -6.02 -10.12
CA LYS A 94 -1.13 -4.89 -10.18
C LYS A 94 -0.46 -4.63 -8.83
N VAL A 95 -1.25 -4.62 -7.75
CA VAL A 95 -0.75 -4.43 -6.39
C VAL A 95 0.19 -5.56 -5.99
N SER A 96 -0.18 -6.79 -6.29
CA SER A 96 0.63 -7.98 -5.97
C SER A 96 1.95 -8.00 -6.72
N GLU A 97 1.95 -7.61 -7.99
CA GLU A 97 3.16 -7.46 -8.79
C GLU A 97 4.06 -6.34 -8.24
N MET A 98 3.49 -5.20 -7.89
CA MET A 98 4.20 -4.09 -7.25
C MET A 98 4.85 -4.55 -5.93
N ILE A 99 4.12 -5.25 -5.06
CA ILE A 99 4.64 -5.79 -3.79
C ILE A 99 5.76 -6.79 -4.06
N ASN A 100 5.59 -7.70 -5.00
CA ASN A 100 6.60 -8.70 -5.36
C ASN A 100 7.89 -8.04 -5.84
N ASN A 101 7.78 -7.03 -6.70
CA ASN A 101 8.93 -6.24 -7.16
C ASN A 101 9.61 -5.50 -6.00
N PHE A 102 8.82 -4.93 -5.09
CA PHE A 102 9.32 -4.26 -3.90
C PHE A 102 10.12 -5.22 -2.99
N VAL A 103 9.56 -6.40 -2.71
CA VAL A 103 10.20 -7.41 -1.83
C VAL A 103 11.48 -7.96 -2.46
N LYS A 104 11.47 -8.24 -3.77
CA LYS A 104 12.67 -8.74 -4.48
C LYS A 104 13.84 -7.76 -4.49
N GLN A 105 13.57 -6.48 -4.51
CA GLN A 105 14.61 -5.44 -4.49
C GLN A 105 15.19 -5.20 -3.09
N ARG A 106 14.60 -5.79 -2.06
CA ARG A 106 14.94 -5.55 -0.65
C ARG A 106 14.98 -6.86 0.12
N THR A 107 15.83 -6.90 1.15
CA THR A 107 15.89 -8.03 2.08
C THR A 107 14.75 -7.94 3.10
N MET A 108 13.51 -8.00 2.61
CA MET A 108 12.31 -7.87 3.43
C MET A 108 11.44 -9.13 3.29
N LYS A 109 10.77 -9.52 4.38
CA LYS A 109 9.72 -10.53 4.36
C LYS A 109 8.34 -9.85 4.37
N PHE A 110 7.47 -10.36 3.52
CA PHE A 110 6.11 -9.86 3.39
C PHE A 110 5.12 -10.98 3.66
N TYR A 111 4.16 -10.74 4.54
CA TYR A 111 3.10 -11.67 4.86
C TYR A 111 1.75 -11.03 4.63
N THR A 112 0.85 -11.74 4.00
CA THR A 112 -0.55 -11.33 3.90
C THR A 112 -1.46 -12.41 4.43
N VAL A 113 -2.48 -12.02 5.17
CA VAL A 113 -3.57 -12.88 5.58
C VAL A 113 -4.73 -12.64 4.63
N THR A 114 -5.25 -13.68 4.03
CA THR A 114 -6.40 -13.61 3.13
C THR A 114 -7.23 -14.90 3.16
N HIS A 115 -8.53 -14.77 3.07
CA HIS A 115 -9.46 -15.87 2.84
C HIS A 115 -9.89 -15.97 1.36
N ASN A 116 -9.42 -15.06 0.51
CA ASN A 116 -9.72 -15.07 -0.92
C ASN A 116 -8.82 -16.06 -1.66
N LYS A 117 -9.42 -17.12 -2.22
CA LYS A 117 -8.70 -18.17 -2.93
C LYS A 117 -7.99 -17.67 -4.19
N GLU A 118 -8.56 -16.70 -4.90
CA GLU A 118 -7.93 -16.15 -6.10
C GLU A 118 -6.59 -15.48 -5.76
N ILE A 119 -6.51 -14.84 -4.59
CA ILE A 119 -5.26 -14.25 -4.08
C ILE A 119 -4.29 -15.32 -3.64
N GLN A 120 -4.77 -16.39 -2.98
CA GLN A 120 -3.93 -17.52 -2.54
C GLN A 120 -3.30 -18.27 -3.71
N ASP A 121 -4.04 -18.42 -4.81
CA ASP A 121 -3.63 -19.16 -6.00
C ASP A 121 -2.69 -18.37 -6.93
N MET A 122 -2.40 -17.11 -6.62
CA MET A 122 -1.44 -16.31 -7.40
C MET A 122 -0.02 -16.86 -7.27
N GLN A 123 0.67 -17.02 -8.41
CA GLN A 123 2.04 -17.55 -8.47
C GLN A 123 3.12 -16.54 -8.04
N ILE A 124 2.76 -15.59 -7.18
CA ILE A 124 3.69 -14.59 -6.65
C ILE A 124 4.16 -14.90 -5.23
N TRP A 125 3.49 -15.85 -4.56
CA TRP A 125 3.80 -16.25 -3.20
C TRP A 125 4.89 -17.33 -3.18
N ASP A 126 5.88 -17.17 -2.31
CA ASP A 126 6.92 -18.20 -2.10
C ASP A 126 6.33 -19.38 -1.34
N ASP A 127 5.36 -19.14 -0.44
CA ASP A 127 4.70 -20.15 0.36
C ASP A 127 3.29 -19.72 0.76
N VAL A 128 2.39 -20.69 0.92
CA VAL A 128 1.01 -20.49 1.38
C VAL A 128 0.74 -21.38 2.57
N ILE A 129 0.41 -20.79 3.73
CA ILE A 129 0.11 -21.50 4.97
C ILE A 129 -1.39 -21.47 5.21
N GLU A 130 -2.04 -22.64 5.17
CA GLU A 130 -3.44 -22.79 5.58
C GLU A 130 -3.56 -22.88 7.09
N VAL A 131 -4.37 -21.99 7.68
CA VAL A 131 -4.70 -22.02 9.09
C VAL A 131 -6.09 -22.62 9.26
N CYS A 132 -6.16 -23.86 9.78
CA CYS A 132 -7.41 -24.52 10.11
C CYS A 132 -7.80 -24.25 11.56
N VAL A 133 -9.08 -23.90 11.80
CA VAL A 133 -9.63 -23.88 13.16
C VAL A 133 -9.83 -25.33 13.60
N ILE A 134 -9.00 -25.80 14.52
CA ILE A 134 -9.23 -27.08 15.19
C ILE A 134 -10.47 -26.89 16.05
N GLY A 135 -11.57 -27.56 15.68
CA GLY A 135 -12.87 -27.42 16.33
C GLY A 135 -12.77 -27.54 17.85
N LYS A 136 -13.41 -26.61 18.57
CA LYS A 136 -13.65 -26.78 19.99
C LYS A 136 -14.41 -28.08 20.16
N LYS A 137 -13.84 -29.08 20.87
CA LYS A 137 -14.64 -30.17 21.43
C LYS A 137 -15.64 -29.48 22.35
N GLU A 138 -16.90 -29.52 22.02
CA GLU A 138 -17.97 -29.25 22.98
C GLU A 138 -17.83 -30.28 24.10
N TRP A 139 -17.62 -29.77 25.30
CA TRP A 139 -17.61 -30.50 26.55
C TRP A 139 -19.03 -30.55 27.11
#